data_324be917b922f7fafe980b6b26647c5c
#
_entry.id   324be917b922f7fafe980b6b26647c5c
#
_cell.length_a   1.000
_cell.length_b   1.000
_cell.length_c   1.000
_cell.angle_alpha   90.00
_cell.angle_beta   90.00
_cell.angle_gamma   90.00
#
_symmetry.space_group_name_H-M   'P 1'
#
loop_
_entity.id
_entity.type
_entity.pdbx_description
1 polymer ?
#
loop_
_entity_poly.entity_id
_entity_poly.type
_entity_poly.pdbx_seq_one_letter_code
_entity_poly.pdbx_strand_id
1 'polypeptide(L)'
;MNSHFRLWQRVVVLLAVVLLCFGCSSTPSVSYNPWQITSVPTDANLNDIGFTNNFQHGWLVGSNSTLLETIDGGKTWQPKSLDLGDQKYLFSSISFADSEGWIVGQPSILLHTNDEGKSWSSVPLSEKLPGNPNTILALGPQSAEMTTDIGAIYRTTDGGKIWKALVQEAVGVLRNIDRAPDGKYIAVSAKGNFYSIWEPGQDAWEPHNRSSSRRVQNMGFGQDGRLWMLARGGQIQFTKSDKPDEWEEAQYPEFSTSWGLLDLAYRTPNEIWVSGGSGNLLCSLDGGKTWRKDREVEGVPSNLYKIVFLTPEKGFIIGQRGILLQYQAA
;
A
#
# COMPACT_ATOMS: atom_id res chain seq x y z
N MET A 1 -70.50 15.05 7.53
CA MET A 1 -69.84 13.86 6.95
C MET A 1 -68.46 14.13 6.34
N ASN A 2 -68.13 15.38 6.08
CA ASN A 2 -66.87 15.72 5.37
C ASN A 2 -65.63 15.99 6.27
N SER A 3 -65.81 16.17 7.60
CA SER A 3 -64.62 16.50 8.48
C SER A 3 -63.82 15.26 8.89
N HIS A 4 -64.49 14.14 9.12
CA HIS A 4 -63.85 12.88 9.51
C HIS A 4 -63.03 12.25 8.36
N PHE A 5 -63.48 12.43 7.12
CA PHE A 5 -62.81 11.93 5.93
C PHE A 5 -61.47 12.68 5.69
N ARG A 6 -61.47 14.01 5.89
CA ARG A 6 -60.25 14.84 5.77
C ARG A 6 -59.23 14.57 6.90
N LEU A 7 -59.74 14.26 8.11
CA LEU A 7 -58.88 13.89 9.22
C LEU A 7 -58.22 12.54 8.96
N TRP A 8 -58.98 11.58 8.46
CA TRP A 8 -58.47 10.23 8.13
C TRP A 8 -57.44 10.27 6.99
N GLN A 9 -57.65 11.07 5.94
CA GLN A 9 -56.63 11.28 4.90
C GLN A 9 -55.33 11.91 5.44
N ARG A 10 -55.42 12.87 6.37
CA ARG A 10 -54.22 13.48 6.98
C ARG A 10 -53.45 12.49 7.85
N VAL A 11 -54.15 11.62 8.57
CA VAL A 11 -53.51 10.57 9.39
C VAL A 11 -52.84 9.51 8.52
N VAL A 12 -53.48 9.11 7.42
CA VAL A 12 -52.90 8.15 6.47
C VAL A 12 -51.67 8.72 5.77
N VAL A 13 -51.69 10.00 5.37
CA VAL A 13 -50.52 10.69 4.79
C VAL A 13 -49.39 10.85 5.81
N LEU A 14 -49.70 11.19 7.07
CA LEU A 14 -48.72 11.26 8.14
C LEU A 14 -48.08 9.89 8.46
N LEU A 15 -48.89 8.82 8.48
CA LEU A 15 -48.40 7.46 8.64
C LEU A 15 -47.50 7.00 7.45
N ALA A 16 -47.87 7.36 6.22
CA ALA A 16 -47.09 7.07 5.03
C ALA A 16 -45.74 7.84 5.03
N VAL A 17 -45.74 9.11 5.48
CA VAL A 17 -44.50 9.90 5.62
C VAL A 17 -43.61 9.34 6.73
N VAL A 18 -44.18 8.92 7.85
CA VAL A 18 -43.43 8.29 8.95
C VAL A 18 -42.82 6.94 8.51
N LEU A 19 -43.54 6.13 7.73
CA LEU A 19 -43.04 4.88 7.15
C LEU A 19 -41.93 5.10 6.11
N LEU A 20 -41.94 6.21 5.39
CA LEU A 20 -40.88 6.60 4.47
C LEU A 20 -39.61 7.13 5.19
N CYS A 21 -39.74 7.64 6.41
CA CYS A 21 -38.61 8.08 7.22
C CYS A 21 -37.88 6.95 7.96
N PHE A 22 -38.47 5.74 8.06
CA PHE A 22 -37.81 4.56 8.63
C PHE A 22 -37.02 3.72 7.61
N GLY A 23 -36.84 4.20 6.39
CA GLY A 23 -35.84 3.70 5.48
C GLY A 23 -34.44 4.14 5.93
N CYS A 24 -34.06 3.86 7.18
CA CYS A 24 -32.65 3.79 7.52
C CYS A 24 -32.05 2.70 6.64
N SER A 25 -31.41 3.09 5.56
CA SER A 25 -30.50 2.22 4.85
C SER A 25 -29.47 1.77 5.88
N SER A 26 -29.63 0.57 6.45
CA SER A 26 -28.57 -0.08 7.20
C SER A 26 -27.43 -0.24 6.21
N THR A 27 -26.45 0.67 6.31
CA THR A 27 -25.20 0.52 5.56
C THR A 27 -24.68 -0.88 5.82
N PRO A 28 -24.39 -1.68 4.79
CA PRO A 28 -23.90 -3.02 4.98
C PRO A 28 -22.61 -2.94 5.80
N SER A 29 -22.67 -3.40 7.06
CA SER A 29 -21.47 -3.55 7.89
C SER A 29 -20.77 -4.84 7.49
N VAL A 30 -19.44 -4.84 7.54
CA VAL A 30 -18.68 -6.08 7.53
C VAL A 30 -19.09 -6.82 8.81
N SER A 31 -19.72 -7.99 8.68
CA SER A 31 -20.17 -8.78 9.83
C SER A 31 -19.02 -9.45 10.57
N TYR A 32 -17.80 -9.33 10.04
CA TYR A 32 -16.58 -9.94 10.53
C TYR A 32 -15.42 -8.97 10.24
N ASN A 33 -14.72 -8.55 11.29
CA ASN A 33 -13.49 -7.79 11.16
C ASN A 33 -12.29 -8.74 11.28
N PRO A 34 -11.55 -9.00 10.19
CA PRO A 34 -10.39 -9.87 10.21
C PRO A 34 -9.13 -9.18 10.75
N TRP A 35 -9.16 -7.88 11.00
CA TRP A 35 -7.98 -7.11 11.37
C TRP A 35 -7.87 -6.92 12.88
N GLN A 36 -6.76 -7.29 13.46
CA GLN A 36 -6.46 -7.10 14.88
C GLN A 36 -5.24 -6.20 15.05
N ILE A 37 -5.34 -5.27 16.01
CA ILE A 37 -4.21 -4.41 16.37
C ILE A 37 -3.17 -5.24 17.10
N THR A 38 -1.94 -5.22 16.56
CA THR A 38 -0.78 -5.85 17.19
C THR A 38 0.10 -4.77 17.79
N SER A 39 0.43 -4.91 19.10
CA SER A 39 1.33 -3.98 19.76
C SER A 39 2.76 -4.16 19.29
N VAL A 40 3.43 -3.05 18.95
CA VAL A 40 4.85 -3.02 18.63
C VAL A 40 5.58 -2.03 19.54
N PRO A 41 6.85 -2.27 19.90
CA PRO A 41 7.59 -1.46 20.86
C PRO A 41 8.21 -0.20 20.19
N THR A 42 7.40 0.57 19.45
CA THR A 42 7.84 1.82 18.81
C THR A 42 6.66 2.75 18.54
N ASP A 43 6.93 4.06 18.53
CA ASP A 43 6.04 5.10 18.06
C ASP A 43 6.46 5.67 16.69
N ALA A 44 7.45 5.05 16.05
CA ALA A 44 7.90 5.45 14.72
C ALA A 44 6.83 5.17 13.66
N ASN A 45 6.89 5.89 12.54
CA ASN A 45 6.10 5.54 11.38
C ASN A 45 6.67 4.26 10.75
N LEU A 46 5.82 3.26 10.55
CA LEU A 46 6.17 2.01 9.89
C LEU A 46 5.96 2.17 8.38
N ASN A 47 6.98 1.86 7.59
CA ASN A 47 6.98 2.11 6.15
C ASN A 47 6.91 0.85 5.31
N ASP A 48 7.56 -0.24 5.77
CA ASP A 48 7.55 -1.50 5.04
C ASP A 48 7.72 -2.69 5.98
N ILE A 49 7.33 -3.88 5.48
CA ILE A 49 7.41 -5.16 6.17
C ILE A 49 7.92 -6.23 5.21
N GLY A 50 8.89 -7.02 5.65
CA GLY A 50 9.45 -8.12 4.87
C GLY A 50 9.58 -9.39 5.69
N PHE A 51 9.39 -10.53 5.05
CA PHE A 51 9.53 -11.86 5.68
C PHE A 51 10.42 -12.76 4.83
N THR A 52 11.09 -13.72 5.49
CA THR A 52 11.69 -14.88 4.81
C THR A 52 10.59 -15.81 4.27
N ASN A 53 10.97 -16.75 3.41
CA ASN A 53 10.03 -17.64 2.72
C ASN A 53 9.13 -18.49 3.63
N ASN A 54 9.55 -18.74 4.87
CA ASN A 54 8.74 -19.50 5.84
C ASN A 54 7.67 -18.63 6.55
N PHE A 55 7.67 -17.32 6.33
CA PHE A 55 6.77 -16.34 6.94
C PHE A 55 6.74 -16.36 8.47
N GLN A 56 7.72 -16.96 9.14
CA GLN A 56 7.86 -16.91 10.60
C GLN A 56 8.85 -15.83 11.02
N HIS A 57 9.96 -15.71 10.30
CA HIS A 57 10.98 -14.71 10.53
C HIS A 57 10.74 -13.49 9.61
N GLY A 58 10.64 -12.31 10.21
CA GLY A 58 10.32 -11.10 9.47
C GLY A 58 10.75 -9.83 10.18
N TRP A 59 10.66 -8.71 9.45
CA TRP A 59 11.10 -7.40 9.92
C TRP A 59 10.11 -6.31 9.53
N LEU A 60 10.00 -5.30 10.39
CA LEU A 60 9.37 -4.03 10.13
C LEU A 60 10.44 -2.94 10.07
N VAL A 61 10.33 -2.08 9.09
CA VAL A 61 11.21 -0.92 8.93
C VAL A 61 10.42 0.39 8.96
N GLY A 62 11.08 1.48 9.38
CA GLY A 62 10.39 2.74 9.50
C GLY A 62 11.30 3.96 9.72
N SER A 63 10.71 5.05 10.20
CA SER A 63 11.41 6.27 10.52
C SER A 63 12.38 6.07 11.71
N ASN A 64 13.33 7.02 11.87
CA ASN A 64 14.31 7.02 12.97
C ASN A 64 15.18 5.76 13.07
N SER A 65 15.55 5.16 11.94
CA SER A 65 16.30 3.89 11.85
C SER A 65 15.58 2.73 12.55
N THR A 66 14.25 2.75 12.59
CA THR A 66 13.47 1.68 13.22
C THR A 66 13.62 0.40 12.41
N LEU A 67 14.07 -0.66 13.11
CA LEU A 67 14.07 -2.04 12.66
C LEU A 67 13.53 -2.90 13.79
N LEU A 68 12.43 -3.60 13.54
CA LEU A 68 11.85 -4.58 14.46
C LEU A 68 11.91 -5.96 13.84
N GLU A 69 12.17 -6.97 14.66
CA GLU A 69 12.28 -8.38 14.27
C GLU A 69 11.15 -9.19 14.89
N THR A 70 10.58 -10.10 14.13
CA THR A 70 9.69 -11.16 14.59
C THR A 70 10.22 -12.53 14.22
N ILE A 71 10.06 -13.52 15.08
CA ILE A 71 10.40 -14.94 14.82
C ILE A 71 9.18 -15.87 14.95
N ASP A 72 8.01 -15.29 15.17
CA ASP A 72 6.75 -16.00 15.42
C ASP A 72 5.63 -15.60 14.41
N GLY A 73 6.05 -15.11 13.27
CA GLY A 73 5.14 -14.77 12.19
C GLY A 73 4.38 -13.46 12.39
N GLY A 74 4.94 -12.53 13.16
CA GLY A 74 4.37 -11.20 13.39
C GLY A 74 3.48 -11.10 14.63
N LYS A 75 3.42 -12.14 15.47
CA LYS A 75 2.65 -12.10 16.72
C LYS A 75 3.33 -11.21 17.76
N THR A 76 4.67 -11.28 17.83
CA THR A 76 5.48 -10.41 18.69
C THR A 76 6.62 -9.79 17.91
N TRP A 77 7.02 -8.58 18.32
CA TRP A 77 8.06 -7.80 17.66
C TRP A 77 9.06 -7.27 18.67
N GLN A 78 10.34 -7.31 18.34
CA GLN A 78 11.42 -6.83 19.19
C GLN A 78 12.33 -5.87 18.43
N PRO A 79 12.82 -4.78 19.07
CA PRO A 79 13.77 -3.89 18.45
C PRO A 79 15.08 -4.60 18.10
N LYS A 80 15.60 -4.34 16.89
CA LYS A 80 16.90 -4.76 16.42
C LYS A 80 17.77 -3.54 16.22
N SER A 81 18.91 -3.46 16.90
CA SER A 81 19.87 -2.38 16.71
C SER A 81 20.80 -2.68 15.56
N LEU A 82 21.07 -1.65 14.75
CA LEU A 82 22.08 -1.64 13.71
C LEU A 82 23.19 -0.64 14.11
N ASP A 83 24.43 -1.00 13.88
CA ASP A 83 25.55 -0.07 14.07
C ASP A 83 25.72 0.82 12.83
N LEU A 84 24.97 1.93 12.83
CA LEU A 84 24.95 2.91 11.74
C LEU A 84 25.52 4.28 12.18
N GLY A 85 26.21 4.32 13.33
CA GLY A 85 26.66 5.58 13.93
C GLY A 85 25.48 6.45 14.42
N ASP A 86 25.72 7.77 14.52
CA ASP A 86 24.72 8.71 15.04
C ASP A 86 23.66 9.13 14.02
N GLN A 87 23.85 8.80 12.74
CA GLN A 87 22.93 9.15 11.66
C GLN A 87 21.59 8.41 11.82
N LYS A 88 20.49 9.18 11.75
CA LYS A 88 19.15 8.60 11.68
C LYS A 88 18.68 8.50 10.24
N TYR A 89 18.13 7.34 9.91
CA TYR A 89 17.62 7.02 8.58
C TYR A 89 16.10 6.84 8.59
N LEU A 90 15.49 7.19 7.48
CA LEU A 90 14.15 6.74 7.13
C LEU A 90 14.31 5.48 6.28
N PHE A 91 14.14 4.30 6.86
CA PHE A 91 14.06 3.07 6.07
C PHE A 91 12.74 3.04 5.32
N SER A 92 12.81 3.02 4.00
CA SER A 92 11.65 3.13 3.11
C SER A 92 11.13 1.78 2.63
N SER A 93 12.03 0.80 2.44
CA SER A 93 11.65 -0.52 1.94
C SER A 93 12.56 -1.61 2.44
N ILE A 94 12.01 -2.82 2.61
CA ILE A 94 12.71 -4.05 2.97
C ILE A 94 12.17 -5.21 2.12
N SER A 95 13.06 -6.08 1.65
CA SER A 95 12.66 -7.27 0.89
C SER A 95 13.58 -8.43 1.15
N PHE A 96 13.01 -9.64 1.17
CA PHE A 96 13.74 -10.90 1.34
C PHE A 96 13.44 -11.86 0.19
N ALA A 97 14.47 -12.61 -0.20
CA ALA A 97 14.36 -13.82 -1.02
C ALA A 97 15.31 -14.87 -0.43
N ASP A 98 14.74 -15.98 0.01
CA ASP A 98 15.46 -17.01 0.77
C ASP A 98 16.15 -16.42 2.02
N SER A 99 17.47 -16.58 2.12
CA SER A 99 18.30 -16.05 3.20
C SER A 99 18.77 -14.61 2.97
N GLU A 100 18.61 -14.08 1.75
CA GLU A 100 19.05 -12.74 1.42
C GLU A 100 17.98 -11.69 1.66
N GLY A 101 18.39 -10.60 2.28
CA GLY A 101 17.52 -9.46 2.56
C GLY A 101 18.22 -8.13 2.29
N TRP A 102 17.41 -7.15 1.94
CA TRP A 102 17.85 -5.81 1.59
C TRP A 102 16.99 -4.76 2.27
N ILE A 103 17.61 -3.68 2.75
CA ILE A 103 16.93 -2.49 3.26
C ILE A 103 17.47 -1.28 2.52
N VAL A 104 16.57 -0.39 2.11
CA VAL A 104 16.92 0.91 1.53
C VAL A 104 16.24 2.05 2.28
N GLY A 105 16.79 3.26 2.13
CA GLY A 105 16.21 4.43 2.79
C GLY A 105 16.96 5.74 2.53
N GLN A 106 16.58 6.75 3.33
CA GLN A 106 17.03 8.14 3.21
C GLN A 106 17.65 8.63 4.54
N PRO A 107 18.69 9.48 4.48
CA PRO A 107 19.51 9.75 3.30
C PRO A 107 20.14 8.47 2.78
N SER A 108 20.58 8.46 1.53
CA SER A 108 21.01 7.27 0.78
C SER A 108 21.69 6.19 1.62
N ILE A 109 20.96 5.11 1.88
CA ILE A 109 21.45 3.92 2.58
C ILE A 109 20.99 2.66 1.88
N LEU A 110 21.85 1.67 1.83
CA LEU A 110 21.57 0.31 1.39
C LEU A 110 22.22 -0.67 2.35
N LEU A 111 21.42 -1.54 2.93
CA LEU A 111 21.89 -2.61 3.81
C LEU A 111 21.56 -3.96 3.16
N HIS A 112 22.46 -4.92 3.37
CA HIS A 112 22.36 -6.27 2.85
C HIS A 112 22.63 -7.30 3.95
N THR A 113 21.87 -8.38 3.92
CA THR A 113 22.09 -9.60 4.70
C THR A 113 22.07 -10.82 3.79
N ASN A 114 22.82 -11.85 4.11
CA ASN A 114 22.78 -13.18 3.47
C ASN A 114 22.56 -14.30 4.49
N ASP A 115 22.19 -13.95 5.71
CA ASP A 115 22.02 -14.86 6.84
C ASP A 115 20.63 -14.71 7.52
N GLU A 116 19.60 -14.40 6.73
CA GLU A 116 18.23 -14.18 7.19
C GLU A 116 18.11 -13.01 8.19
N GLY A 117 18.92 -11.93 8.03
CA GLY A 117 18.85 -10.76 8.88
C GLY A 117 19.52 -10.89 10.26
N LYS A 118 20.26 -11.98 10.51
CA LYS A 118 21.06 -12.13 11.75
C LYS A 118 22.14 -11.06 11.83
N SER A 119 22.78 -10.77 10.69
CA SER A 119 23.70 -9.67 10.52
C SER A 119 23.36 -8.81 9.29
N TRP A 120 23.65 -7.52 9.37
CA TRP A 120 23.44 -6.56 8.29
C TRP A 120 24.75 -5.81 8.01
N SER A 121 25.06 -5.65 6.74
CA SER A 121 26.22 -4.88 6.28
C SER A 121 25.78 -3.73 5.37
N SER A 122 26.46 -2.60 5.49
CA SER A 122 26.24 -1.47 4.59
C SER A 122 26.88 -1.76 3.23
N VAL A 123 26.12 -1.54 2.16
CA VAL A 123 26.59 -1.62 0.78
C VAL A 123 26.81 -0.20 0.27
N PRO A 124 28.03 0.17 -0.15
CA PRO A 124 28.30 1.50 -0.66
C PRO A 124 27.47 1.81 -1.91
N LEU A 125 26.79 2.95 -1.90
CA LEU A 125 26.12 3.50 -3.07
C LEU A 125 26.99 4.55 -3.75
N SER A 126 26.87 4.65 -5.07
CA SER A 126 27.57 5.69 -5.83
C SER A 126 27.09 7.08 -5.42
N GLU A 127 28.00 8.02 -5.22
CA GLU A 127 27.67 9.45 -5.02
C GLU A 127 26.93 10.05 -6.22
N LYS A 128 27.00 9.40 -7.38
CA LYS A 128 26.30 9.80 -8.61
C LYS A 128 24.93 9.14 -8.75
N LEU A 129 24.47 8.40 -7.71
CA LEU A 129 23.12 7.81 -7.75
C LEU A 129 22.07 8.93 -7.86
N PRO A 130 21.23 8.94 -8.90
CA PRO A 130 20.23 9.98 -9.05
C PRO A 130 19.06 9.72 -8.07
N GLY A 131 18.85 10.66 -7.15
CA GLY A 131 17.85 10.56 -6.08
C GLY A 131 18.28 9.63 -4.94
N ASN A 132 17.37 9.40 -3.99
CA ASN A 132 17.58 8.48 -2.88
C ASN A 132 16.96 7.11 -3.19
N PRO A 133 17.52 6.01 -2.67
CA PRO A 133 16.88 4.70 -2.72
C PRO A 133 15.48 4.76 -2.11
N ASN A 134 14.50 4.21 -2.82
CA ASN A 134 13.09 4.29 -2.46
C ASN A 134 12.46 2.92 -2.21
N THR A 135 12.53 2.01 -3.19
CA THR A 135 12.08 0.63 -3.03
C THR A 135 13.20 -0.35 -3.35
N ILE A 136 13.15 -1.52 -2.73
CA ILE A 136 14.04 -2.65 -3.00
C ILE A 136 13.24 -3.93 -3.12
N LEU A 137 13.61 -4.78 -4.07
CA LEU A 137 13.05 -6.12 -4.23
C LEU A 137 14.18 -7.13 -4.35
N ALA A 138 14.25 -8.06 -3.42
CA ALA A 138 15.10 -9.23 -3.52
C ALA A 138 14.54 -10.18 -4.59
N LEU A 139 15.39 -10.61 -5.55
CA LEU A 139 14.98 -11.46 -6.66
C LEU A 139 15.52 -12.89 -6.56
N GLY A 140 16.32 -13.16 -5.54
CA GLY A 140 17.02 -14.43 -5.31
C GLY A 140 18.47 -14.20 -4.88
N PRO A 141 19.30 -15.25 -4.82
CA PRO A 141 20.67 -15.13 -4.37
C PRO A 141 21.46 -14.08 -5.15
N GLN A 142 22.09 -13.14 -4.40
CA GLN A 142 22.90 -12.04 -4.92
C GLN A 142 22.18 -11.11 -5.92
N SER A 143 20.84 -11.19 -6.02
CA SER A 143 20.07 -10.47 -7.02
C SER A 143 18.98 -9.61 -6.41
N ALA A 144 18.96 -8.32 -6.77
CA ALA A 144 17.94 -7.37 -6.34
C ALA A 144 17.68 -6.29 -7.38
N GLU A 145 16.48 -5.71 -7.34
CA GLU A 145 16.13 -4.48 -8.03
C GLU A 145 15.88 -3.36 -7.03
N MET A 146 16.41 -2.19 -7.31
CA MET A 146 16.26 -0.99 -6.50
C MET A 146 15.72 0.15 -7.36
N THR A 147 14.77 0.90 -6.83
CA THR A 147 14.33 2.16 -7.45
C THR A 147 14.73 3.35 -6.60
N THR A 148 14.82 4.53 -7.22
CA THR A 148 15.02 5.78 -6.51
C THR A 148 13.73 6.61 -6.47
N ASP A 149 13.69 7.64 -5.61
CA ASP A 149 12.57 8.57 -5.45
C ASP A 149 12.33 9.48 -6.67
N ILE A 150 13.17 9.37 -7.69
CA ILE A 150 12.98 10.02 -9.00
C ILE A 150 12.73 9.02 -10.14
N GLY A 151 12.58 7.73 -9.84
CA GLY A 151 12.21 6.71 -10.83
C GLY A 151 13.37 6.15 -11.65
N ALA A 152 14.60 6.25 -11.17
CA ALA A 152 15.68 5.44 -11.72
C ALA A 152 15.53 4.00 -11.23
N ILE A 153 15.78 3.02 -12.09
CA ILE A 153 15.68 1.59 -11.80
C ILE A 153 17.04 0.95 -11.98
N TYR A 154 17.50 0.22 -10.98
CA TYR A 154 18.78 -0.49 -10.98
C TYR A 154 18.59 -1.96 -10.63
N ARG A 155 19.44 -2.81 -11.19
CA ARG A 155 19.53 -4.24 -10.85
C ARG A 155 20.97 -4.63 -10.52
N THR A 156 21.12 -5.44 -9.49
CA THR A 156 22.35 -6.17 -9.18
C THR A 156 22.13 -7.67 -9.37
N THR A 157 23.21 -8.41 -9.70
CA THR A 157 23.26 -9.88 -9.78
C THR A 157 24.52 -10.42 -9.11
N ASP A 158 25.20 -9.60 -8.32
CA ASP A 158 26.50 -9.91 -7.68
C ASP A 158 26.57 -9.47 -6.20
N GLY A 159 25.42 -9.44 -5.54
CA GLY A 159 25.31 -9.06 -4.13
C GLY A 159 25.52 -7.57 -3.88
N GLY A 160 25.17 -6.72 -4.83
CA GLY A 160 25.24 -5.26 -4.69
C GLY A 160 26.59 -4.65 -4.99
N LYS A 161 27.56 -5.42 -5.51
CA LYS A 161 28.87 -4.90 -5.91
C LYS A 161 28.77 -3.99 -7.14
N ILE A 162 27.91 -4.37 -8.09
CA ILE A 162 27.63 -3.59 -9.29
C ILE A 162 26.11 -3.43 -9.45
N TRP A 163 25.67 -2.21 -9.64
CA TRP A 163 24.29 -1.87 -9.95
C TRP A 163 24.20 -1.34 -11.38
N LYS A 164 23.45 -2.04 -12.23
CA LYS A 164 23.22 -1.65 -13.64
C LYS A 164 21.88 -0.92 -13.73
N ALA A 165 21.89 0.26 -14.35
CA ALA A 165 20.66 0.97 -14.67
C ALA A 165 19.85 0.18 -15.71
N LEU A 166 18.54 0.09 -15.51
CA LEU A 166 17.60 -0.53 -16.45
C LEU A 166 16.89 0.51 -17.31
N VAL A 167 16.88 1.77 -16.89
CA VAL A 167 16.33 2.92 -17.65
C VAL A 167 17.42 3.92 -17.89
N GLN A 168 17.39 4.60 -19.04
CA GLN A 168 18.40 5.63 -19.38
C GLN A 168 18.14 6.94 -18.62
N GLU A 169 16.86 7.30 -18.44
CA GLU A 169 16.47 8.54 -17.78
C GLU A 169 15.44 8.27 -16.69
N ALA A 170 15.56 8.97 -15.58
CA ALA A 170 14.60 8.95 -14.51
C ALA A 170 13.33 9.74 -14.90
N VAL A 171 12.17 9.31 -14.41
CA VAL A 171 10.88 9.94 -14.74
C VAL A 171 10.65 11.28 -14.03
N GLY A 172 11.47 11.58 -13.02
CA GLY A 172 11.35 12.75 -12.15
C GLY A 172 10.78 12.40 -10.77
N VAL A 173 10.65 13.39 -9.89
CA VAL A 173 10.22 13.16 -8.50
C VAL A 173 8.88 12.44 -8.44
N LEU A 174 8.85 11.34 -7.69
CA LEU A 174 7.72 10.45 -7.59
C LEU A 174 6.90 10.68 -6.30
N ARG A 175 5.62 10.36 -6.39
CA ARG A 175 4.72 10.16 -5.27
C ARG A 175 4.64 8.69 -4.86
N ASN A 176 4.61 7.81 -5.86
CA ASN A 176 4.50 6.36 -5.69
C ASN A 176 5.19 5.67 -6.86
N ILE A 177 5.69 4.49 -6.60
CA ILE A 177 6.17 3.52 -7.59
C ILE A 177 5.78 2.13 -7.13
N ASP A 178 5.26 1.32 -8.05
CA ASP A 178 4.89 -0.06 -7.80
C ASP A 178 5.43 -0.96 -8.91
N ARG A 179 5.62 -2.25 -8.61
CA ARG A 179 6.19 -3.25 -9.51
C ARG A 179 5.29 -4.46 -9.63
N ALA A 180 4.96 -4.81 -10.85
CA ALA A 180 4.26 -6.05 -11.17
C ALA A 180 5.19 -7.29 -11.08
N PRO A 181 4.62 -8.49 -10.88
CA PRO A 181 5.38 -9.74 -10.86
C PRO A 181 6.19 -10.02 -12.15
N ASP A 182 5.71 -9.56 -13.29
CA ASP A 182 6.38 -9.68 -14.61
C ASP A 182 7.54 -8.70 -14.81
N GLY A 183 7.78 -7.81 -13.84
CA GLY A 183 8.87 -6.86 -13.84
C GLY A 183 8.53 -5.47 -14.38
N LYS A 184 7.28 -5.23 -14.78
CA LYS A 184 6.80 -3.90 -15.15
C LYS A 184 6.76 -2.99 -13.93
N TYR A 185 7.01 -1.71 -14.15
CA TYR A 185 6.87 -0.68 -13.12
C TYR A 185 5.83 0.36 -13.54
N ILE A 186 5.09 0.87 -12.56
CA ILE A 186 4.24 2.05 -12.70
C ILE A 186 4.72 3.11 -11.71
N ALA A 187 4.84 4.34 -12.17
CA ALA A 187 5.31 5.47 -11.38
C ALA A 187 4.33 6.65 -11.48
N VAL A 188 3.93 7.19 -10.33
CA VAL A 188 3.06 8.37 -10.24
C VAL A 188 3.90 9.60 -9.97
N SER A 189 3.75 10.65 -10.78
CA SER A 189 4.45 11.92 -10.57
C SER A 189 4.12 12.55 -9.22
N ALA A 190 5.05 13.29 -8.62
CA ALA A 190 4.86 13.96 -7.33
C ALA A 190 3.62 14.88 -7.30
N LYS A 191 3.26 15.49 -8.43
CA LYS A 191 2.05 16.31 -8.58
C LYS A 191 0.78 15.48 -8.71
N GLY A 192 0.88 14.17 -9.05
CA GLY A 192 -0.25 13.27 -9.25
C GLY A 192 -1.09 13.61 -10.48
N ASN A 193 -0.52 14.26 -11.49
CA ASN A 193 -1.23 14.66 -12.70
C ASN A 193 -1.01 13.71 -13.88
N PHE A 194 0.06 12.93 -13.87
CA PHE A 194 0.34 11.86 -14.83
C PHE A 194 1.00 10.67 -14.12
N TYR A 195 1.06 9.55 -14.80
CA TYR A 195 1.83 8.36 -14.42
C TYR A 195 2.63 7.87 -15.62
N SER A 196 3.62 7.06 -15.36
CA SER A 196 4.45 6.44 -16.40
C SER A 196 4.57 4.95 -16.15
N ILE A 197 4.66 4.18 -17.21
CA ILE A 197 4.89 2.73 -17.17
C ILE A 197 6.24 2.44 -17.80
N TRP A 198 6.98 1.50 -17.23
CA TRP A 198 8.18 0.95 -17.80
C TRP A 198 8.05 -0.57 -17.88
N GLU A 199 8.41 -1.13 -19.01
CA GLU A 199 8.43 -2.58 -19.24
C GLU A 199 9.88 -3.08 -19.42
N PRO A 200 10.20 -4.29 -18.95
CA PRO A 200 11.53 -4.87 -19.13
C PRO A 200 11.98 -4.85 -20.60
N GLY A 201 13.15 -4.25 -20.82
CA GLY A 201 13.73 -4.12 -22.14
C GLY A 201 13.46 -2.78 -22.85
N GLN A 202 12.62 -1.92 -22.29
CA GLN A 202 12.47 -0.54 -22.76
C GLN A 202 13.61 0.34 -22.22
N ASP A 203 14.07 1.28 -23.02
CA ASP A 203 15.11 2.24 -22.64
C ASP A 203 14.58 3.39 -21.77
N ALA A 204 13.29 3.71 -21.89
CA ALA A 204 12.68 4.85 -21.22
C ALA A 204 11.28 4.53 -20.68
N TRP A 205 10.83 5.36 -19.74
CA TRP A 205 9.47 5.35 -19.25
C TRP A 205 8.48 5.87 -20.29
N GLU A 206 7.35 5.21 -20.43
CA GLU A 206 6.23 5.66 -21.27
C GLU A 206 5.24 6.48 -20.44
N PRO A 207 5.08 7.79 -20.72
CA PRO A 207 4.19 8.65 -19.96
C PRO A 207 2.74 8.53 -20.43
N HIS A 208 1.80 8.46 -19.47
CA HIS A 208 0.35 8.42 -19.67
C HIS A 208 -0.30 9.66 -19.06
N ASN A 209 -0.93 10.49 -19.90
CA ASN A 209 -1.63 11.68 -19.47
C ASN A 209 -3.05 11.36 -19.02
N ARG A 210 -3.52 12.10 -18.03
CA ARG A 210 -4.87 11.99 -17.51
C ARG A 210 -5.70 13.21 -17.89
N SER A 211 -6.95 12.97 -18.25
CA SER A 211 -7.94 14.03 -18.48
C SER A 211 -8.57 14.57 -17.18
N SER A 212 -8.35 13.91 -16.04
CA SER A 212 -8.94 14.29 -14.75
C SER A 212 -8.07 15.30 -13.99
N SER A 213 -8.69 16.32 -13.41
CA SER A 213 -8.04 17.28 -12.50
C SER A 213 -7.74 16.70 -11.09
N ARG A 214 -8.29 15.54 -10.74
CA ARG A 214 -8.06 14.89 -9.45
C ARG A 214 -6.68 14.29 -9.39
N ARG A 215 -5.90 14.68 -8.40
CA ARG A 215 -4.53 14.18 -8.23
C ARG A 215 -4.53 12.71 -7.80
N VAL A 216 -3.74 11.91 -8.50
CA VAL A 216 -3.46 10.52 -8.10
C VAL A 216 -2.70 10.53 -6.78
N GLN A 217 -3.10 9.64 -5.87
CA GLN A 217 -2.43 9.40 -4.59
C GLN A 217 -1.54 8.17 -4.66
N ASN A 218 -2.07 7.09 -5.22
CA ASN A 218 -1.37 5.82 -5.35
C ASN A 218 -1.90 5.06 -6.58
N MET A 219 -1.07 4.23 -7.18
CA MET A 219 -1.41 3.31 -8.28
C MET A 219 -0.60 2.03 -8.14
N GLY A 220 -1.12 0.96 -8.69
CA GLY A 220 -0.40 -0.31 -8.74
C GLY A 220 -1.07 -1.32 -9.64
N PHE A 221 -0.55 -2.53 -9.58
CA PHE A 221 -1.00 -3.67 -10.36
C PHE A 221 -1.90 -4.58 -9.52
N GLY A 222 -3.04 -4.98 -10.08
CA GLY A 222 -3.95 -5.93 -9.47
C GLY A 222 -3.56 -7.39 -9.75
N GLN A 223 -3.94 -8.30 -8.87
CA GLN A 223 -3.79 -9.75 -9.09
C GLN A 223 -4.62 -10.26 -10.28
N ASP A 224 -5.61 -9.51 -10.69
CA ASP A 224 -6.48 -9.76 -11.84
C ASP A 224 -5.92 -9.20 -13.17
N GLY A 225 -4.69 -8.65 -13.15
CA GLY A 225 -4.00 -8.06 -14.30
C GLY A 225 -4.41 -6.63 -14.61
N ARG A 226 -5.39 -6.06 -13.91
CA ARG A 226 -5.79 -4.66 -14.08
C ARG A 226 -4.86 -3.71 -13.32
N LEU A 227 -4.77 -2.47 -13.78
CA LEU A 227 -4.23 -1.40 -12.98
C LEU A 227 -5.31 -0.84 -12.06
N TRP A 228 -4.91 -0.44 -10.86
CA TRP A 228 -5.76 0.30 -9.94
C TRP A 228 -5.19 1.68 -9.67
N MET A 229 -6.08 2.61 -9.38
CA MET A 229 -5.75 4.01 -9.08
C MET A 229 -6.57 4.51 -7.89
N LEU A 230 -5.89 5.12 -6.94
CA LEU A 230 -6.49 5.92 -5.87
C LEU A 230 -6.23 7.39 -6.15
N ALA A 231 -7.27 8.22 -6.12
CA ALA A 231 -7.13 9.65 -6.34
C ALA A 231 -7.87 10.48 -5.27
N ARG A 232 -7.56 11.77 -5.21
CA ARG A 232 -8.16 12.69 -4.23
C ARG A 232 -9.68 12.67 -4.28
N GLY A 233 -10.29 12.83 -3.08
CA GLY A 233 -11.74 12.80 -2.91
C GLY A 233 -12.31 11.38 -2.83
N GLY A 234 -11.48 10.41 -2.44
CA GLY A 234 -11.90 9.02 -2.25
C GLY A 234 -12.18 8.27 -3.55
N GLN A 235 -11.61 8.71 -4.66
CA GLN A 235 -11.78 8.05 -5.95
C GLN A 235 -10.99 6.75 -5.99
N ILE A 236 -11.66 5.67 -6.41
CA ILE A 236 -11.08 4.37 -6.78
C ILE A 236 -11.41 4.12 -8.24
N GLN A 237 -10.45 3.65 -9.01
CA GLN A 237 -10.64 3.36 -10.43
C GLN A 237 -9.79 2.18 -10.85
N PHE A 238 -10.30 1.34 -11.75
CA PHE A 238 -9.60 0.21 -12.34
C PHE A 238 -9.55 0.36 -13.85
N THR A 239 -8.57 -0.25 -14.50
CA THR A 239 -8.61 -0.41 -15.95
C THR A 239 -9.58 -1.53 -16.33
N LYS A 240 -10.12 -1.47 -17.57
CA LYS A 240 -11.04 -2.52 -18.08
C LYS A 240 -10.34 -3.84 -18.32
N SER A 241 -9.03 -3.77 -18.59
CA SER A 241 -8.14 -4.89 -18.83
C SER A 241 -6.72 -4.52 -18.36
N ASP A 242 -5.71 -5.23 -18.82
CA ASP A 242 -4.29 -4.90 -18.65
C ASP A 242 -3.82 -3.65 -19.44
N LYS A 243 -4.69 -3.05 -20.24
CA LYS A 243 -4.35 -1.86 -21.04
C LYS A 243 -4.38 -0.59 -20.19
N PRO A 244 -3.30 0.17 -20.14
CA PRO A 244 -3.13 1.28 -19.19
C PRO A 244 -4.01 2.50 -19.47
N ASP A 245 -4.58 2.66 -20.66
CA ASP A 245 -5.37 3.83 -21.05
C ASP A 245 -6.88 3.56 -21.07
N GLU A 246 -7.31 2.32 -20.87
CA GLU A 246 -8.72 1.94 -20.89
C GLU A 246 -9.29 1.84 -19.47
N TRP A 247 -9.68 2.97 -18.89
CA TRP A 247 -10.21 3.05 -17.53
C TRP A 247 -11.72 2.80 -17.48
N GLU A 248 -12.17 2.08 -16.42
CA GLU A 248 -13.58 2.00 -16.04
C GLU A 248 -14.07 3.34 -15.50
N GLU A 249 -15.37 3.46 -15.24
CA GLU A 249 -15.93 4.62 -14.55
C GLU A 249 -15.39 4.73 -13.13
N ALA A 250 -15.05 5.94 -12.71
CA ALA A 250 -14.51 6.19 -11.39
C ALA A 250 -15.55 5.95 -10.29
N GLN A 251 -15.17 5.18 -9.28
CA GLN A 251 -16.00 4.87 -8.12
C GLN A 251 -15.68 5.81 -6.95
N TYR A 252 -16.70 6.15 -6.20
CA TYR A 252 -16.62 6.98 -5.00
C TYR A 252 -17.37 6.25 -3.88
N PRO A 253 -16.70 5.35 -3.14
CA PRO A 253 -17.34 4.65 -2.03
C PRO A 253 -17.96 5.66 -1.05
N GLU A 254 -19.18 5.39 -0.58
CA GLU A 254 -19.96 6.27 0.28
C GLU A 254 -19.22 6.68 1.56
N PHE A 255 -18.27 5.85 1.97
CA PHE A 255 -17.47 6.04 3.18
C PHE A 255 -16.06 6.57 2.91
N SER A 256 -15.72 6.87 1.65
CA SER A 256 -14.44 7.49 1.35
C SER A 256 -14.45 8.92 1.90
N THR A 257 -13.49 9.20 2.78
CA THR A 257 -13.44 10.49 3.46
C THR A 257 -12.53 11.48 2.74
N SER A 258 -12.60 12.75 3.15
CA SER A 258 -11.68 13.81 2.71
C SER A 258 -10.22 13.54 3.06
N TRP A 259 -9.91 12.61 3.97
CA TRP A 259 -8.54 12.26 4.40
C TRP A 259 -7.74 11.49 3.35
N GLY A 260 -8.40 11.00 2.30
CA GLY A 260 -7.75 10.32 1.20
C GLY A 260 -7.50 8.84 1.46
N LEU A 261 -7.52 8.10 0.36
CA LEU A 261 -7.13 6.70 0.30
C LEU A 261 -5.62 6.63 0.04
N LEU A 262 -4.91 5.71 0.70
CA LEU A 262 -3.45 5.67 0.70
C LEU A 262 -2.89 4.44 0.00
N ASP A 263 -3.49 3.26 0.20
CA ASP A 263 -3.00 2.03 -0.41
C ASP A 263 -4.14 1.06 -0.72
N LEU A 264 -3.89 0.14 -1.67
CA LEU A 264 -4.82 -0.89 -2.09
C LEU A 264 -4.07 -2.21 -2.27
N ALA A 265 -4.60 -3.28 -1.69
CA ALA A 265 -4.05 -4.62 -1.85
C ALA A 265 -5.14 -5.66 -2.07
N TYR A 266 -4.82 -6.66 -2.90
CA TYR A 266 -5.64 -7.82 -3.15
C TYR A 266 -5.28 -8.92 -2.17
N ARG A 267 -6.27 -9.42 -1.40
CA ARG A 267 -6.14 -10.68 -0.67
C ARG A 267 -6.39 -11.86 -1.59
N THR A 268 -7.40 -11.74 -2.42
CA THR A 268 -7.74 -12.65 -3.53
C THR A 268 -8.20 -11.81 -4.72
N PRO A 269 -8.37 -12.38 -5.92
CA PRO A 269 -8.90 -11.62 -7.07
C PRO A 269 -10.24 -10.93 -6.82
N ASN A 270 -11.06 -11.46 -5.90
CA ASN A 270 -12.36 -10.88 -5.54
C ASN A 270 -12.34 -10.05 -4.26
N GLU A 271 -11.39 -10.27 -3.36
CA GLU A 271 -11.29 -9.54 -2.10
C GLU A 271 -10.17 -8.52 -2.12
N ILE A 272 -10.56 -7.25 -2.07
CA ILE A 272 -9.68 -6.09 -2.18
C ILE A 272 -9.86 -5.22 -0.95
N TRP A 273 -8.76 -4.80 -0.35
CA TRP A 273 -8.73 -3.89 0.78
C TRP A 273 -8.09 -2.56 0.40
N VAL A 274 -8.64 -1.47 0.92
CA VAL A 274 -8.13 -0.11 0.70
C VAL A 274 -7.98 0.59 2.03
N SER A 275 -6.78 1.06 2.32
CA SER A 275 -6.45 1.82 3.52
C SER A 275 -6.42 3.32 3.26
N GLY A 276 -6.53 4.09 4.33
CA GLY A 276 -6.53 5.55 4.21
C GLY A 276 -6.15 6.27 5.49
N GLY A 277 -6.34 7.58 5.47
CA GLY A 277 -6.10 8.44 6.62
C GLY A 277 -7.11 8.21 7.75
N SER A 278 -6.68 8.46 8.99
CA SER A 278 -7.52 8.36 10.20
C SER A 278 -8.21 7.00 10.39
N GLY A 279 -7.48 5.90 10.14
CA GLY A 279 -8.00 4.55 10.33
C GLY A 279 -9.02 4.10 9.28
N ASN A 280 -9.17 4.82 8.17
CA ASN A 280 -10.07 4.37 7.10
C ASN A 280 -9.61 3.05 6.51
N LEU A 281 -10.53 2.09 6.49
CA LEU A 281 -10.33 0.80 5.88
C LEU A 281 -11.61 0.39 5.13
N LEU A 282 -11.49 0.13 3.84
CA LEU A 282 -12.57 -0.32 2.97
C LEU A 282 -12.28 -1.73 2.48
N CYS A 283 -13.33 -2.51 2.29
CA CYS A 283 -13.25 -3.86 1.71
C CYS A 283 -14.25 -4.02 0.57
N SER A 284 -13.80 -4.63 -0.51
CA SER A 284 -14.65 -5.17 -1.57
C SER A 284 -14.53 -6.70 -1.56
N LEU A 285 -15.65 -7.40 -1.72
CA LEU A 285 -15.72 -8.87 -1.82
C LEU A 285 -16.12 -9.35 -3.21
N ASP A 286 -16.21 -8.45 -4.18
CA ASP A 286 -16.73 -8.69 -5.53
C ASP A 286 -15.81 -8.11 -6.63
N GLY A 287 -14.51 -8.04 -6.36
CA GLY A 287 -13.50 -7.58 -7.32
C GLY A 287 -13.53 -6.06 -7.56
N GLY A 288 -13.92 -5.29 -6.55
CA GLY A 288 -13.93 -3.83 -6.61
C GLY A 288 -15.22 -3.23 -7.14
N LYS A 289 -16.30 -4.00 -7.30
CA LYS A 289 -17.60 -3.49 -7.79
C LYS A 289 -18.37 -2.77 -6.70
N THR A 290 -18.38 -3.31 -5.48
CA THR A 290 -19.00 -2.68 -4.30
C THR A 290 -18.02 -2.61 -3.13
N TRP A 291 -18.20 -1.61 -2.26
CA TRP A 291 -17.30 -1.32 -1.16
C TRP A 291 -18.04 -1.24 0.16
N ARG A 292 -17.41 -1.74 1.22
CA ARG A 292 -17.89 -1.69 2.60
C ARG A 292 -16.82 -1.07 3.47
N LYS A 293 -17.22 -0.25 4.43
CA LYS A 293 -16.30 0.29 5.43
C LYS A 293 -16.17 -0.68 6.60
N ASP A 294 -14.93 -0.98 6.98
CA ASP A 294 -14.62 -1.61 8.26
C ASP A 294 -14.75 -0.55 9.36
N ARG A 295 -15.71 -0.72 10.25
CA ARG A 295 -16.00 0.23 11.33
C ARG A 295 -15.26 -0.08 12.63
N GLU A 296 -14.72 -1.27 12.80
CA GLU A 296 -14.06 -1.66 14.04
C GLU A 296 -12.67 -1.04 14.18
N VAL A 297 -12.01 -0.74 13.04
CA VAL A 297 -10.75 0.02 13.01
C VAL A 297 -10.96 1.54 12.87
N GLU A 298 -12.20 2.01 12.80
CA GLU A 298 -12.53 3.45 12.66
C GLU A 298 -11.99 4.31 13.80
N GLY A 299 -11.81 3.73 14.99
CA GLY A 299 -11.26 4.42 16.16
C GLY A 299 -9.73 4.53 16.19
N VAL A 300 -9.03 4.03 15.17
CA VAL A 300 -7.56 4.12 15.07
C VAL A 300 -7.17 5.51 14.57
N PRO A 301 -6.61 6.41 15.41
CA PRO A 301 -6.30 7.78 15.04
C PRO A 301 -4.97 7.87 14.27
N SER A 302 -4.79 7.00 13.28
CA SER A 302 -3.54 6.86 12.53
C SER A 302 -3.78 6.72 11.04
N ASN A 303 -2.84 7.20 10.23
CA ASN A 303 -2.83 6.91 8.81
C ASN A 303 -2.34 5.48 8.59
N LEU A 304 -3.08 4.70 7.83
CA LEU A 304 -2.76 3.33 7.43
C LEU A 304 -2.05 3.41 6.07
N TYR A 305 -0.73 3.30 6.06
CA TYR A 305 0.09 3.65 4.89
C TYR A 305 0.16 2.55 3.84
N LYS A 306 0.21 1.28 4.28
CA LYS A 306 0.46 0.15 3.39
C LYS A 306 -0.27 -1.09 3.87
N ILE A 307 -0.84 -1.83 2.91
CA ILE A 307 -1.44 -3.15 3.10
C ILE A 307 -0.56 -4.17 2.38
N VAL A 308 -0.18 -5.23 3.06
CA VAL A 308 0.60 -6.32 2.48
C VAL A 308 -0.08 -7.65 2.77
N PHE A 309 -0.38 -8.44 1.76
CA PHE A 309 -0.75 -9.84 1.91
C PHE A 309 0.40 -10.71 1.44
N LEU A 310 0.97 -11.49 2.34
CA LEU A 310 2.01 -12.48 2.06
C LEU A 310 1.40 -13.77 1.50
N THR A 311 0.25 -14.13 2.04
CA THR A 311 -0.65 -15.19 1.55
C THR A 311 -2.09 -14.73 1.77
N PRO A 312 -3.10 -15.39 1.22
CA PRO A 312 -4.49 -15.07 1.52
C PRO A 312 -4.85 -15.14 3.03
N GLU A 313 -4.12 -15.92 3.81
CA GLU A 313 -4.33 -16.12 5.25
C GLU A 313 -3.47 -15.21 6.11
N LYS A 314 -2.46 -14.54 5.53
CA LYS A 314 -1.49 -13.74 6.26
C LYS A 314 -1.29 -12.38 5.63
N GLY A 315 -1.77 -11.35 6.31
CA GLY A 315 -1.66 -9.97 5.89
C GLY A 315 -1.36 -9.01 7.03
N PHE A 316 -0.85 -7.85 6.67
CA PHE A 316 -0.52 -6.77 7.59
C PHE A 316 -0.95 -5.42 7.03
N ILE A 317 -1.35 -4.53 7.92
CA ILE A 317 -1.49 -3.10 7.62
C ILE A 317 -0.55 -2.36 8.55
N ILE A 318 0.28 -1.51 7.98
CA ILE A 318 1.24 -0.70 8.71
C ILE A 318 0.95 0.78 8.53
N GLY A 319 1.33 1.57 9.53
CA GLY A 319 0.98 2.97 9.47
C GLY A 319 1.76 3.85 10.45
N GLN A 320 1.16 4.98 10.74
CA GLN A 320 1.74 6.04 11.56
C GLN A 320 1.77 5.64 13.04
N ARG A 321 2.81 6.08 13.75
CA ARG A 321 2.96 5.92 15.22
C ARG A 321 2.92 4.47 15.70
N GLY A 322 3.66 3.59 15.01
CA GLY A 322 3.75 2.19 15.39
C GLY A 322 2.47 1.38 15.19
N ILE A 323 1.50 1.88 14.42
CA ILE A 323 0.28 1.10 14.18
C ILE A 323 0.59 -0.09 13.28
N LEU A 324 0.23 -1.26 13.76
CA LEU A 324 0.29 -2.53 13.04
C LEU A 324 -1.03 -3.26 13.22
N LEU A 325 -1.67 -3.61 12.13
CA LEU A 325 -2.81 -4.53 12.13
C LEU A 325 -2.38 -5.83 11.47
N GLN A 326 -2.79 -6.95 12.04
CA GLN A 326 -2.58 -8.29 11.49
C GLN A 326 -3.89 -8.90 11.06
N TYR A 327 -3.91 -9.49 9.85
CA TYR A 327 -5.03 -10.24 9.32
C TYR A 327 -5.17 -11.56 10.07
N GLN A 328 -6.38 -11.86 10.52
CA GLN A 328 -6.76 -13.12 11.15
C GLN A 328 -7.76 -13.82 10.23
N ALA A 329 -7.33 -14.89 9.56
CA ALA A 329 -8.26 -15.74 8.84
C ALA A 329 -9.26 -16.38 9.82
N ALA A 330 -10.56 -16.44 9.42
CA ALA A 330 -11.61 -17.04 10.22
C ALA A 330 -11.43 -18.55 10.38
#